data_c6791c8ed42bd51d68174c3f59859569
#
_entry.id   c6791c8ed42bd51d68174c3f59859569
#
_cell.length_a   1.000
_cell.length_b   1.000
_cell.length_c   1.000
_cell.angle_alpha   90.00
_cell.angle_beta   90.00
_cell.angle_gamma   90.00
#
_symmetry.space_group_name_H-M   'P 1'
#
loop_
_entity.id
_entity.type
_entity.pdbx_description
1 polymer ?
#
loop_
_entity_poly.entity_id
_entity_poly.type
_entity_poly.pdbx_seq_one_letter_code
_entity_poly.pdbx_strand_id
1 'polypeptide(L)'
;MFEIRKATLEDISLINELAWIVFPHTYNKMLPPGQTEYMMEWMYSEESLHKQMTQDGHIYYLAFKGDEPAGYLSIQPEAEHVYHLQKIYVLPHFQGLKLGKLLFNHAIKSIKELHPEPCQMRLNVNRDNTKAVEFYQRMGMKKVFEGDFEIGQGYLMTDYIMGLDI
;
A
#
# COMPACT_ATOMS: atom_id res chain seq x y z
N MET A 1 7.19 -4.14 -20.48
CA MET A 1 6.15 -3.17 -20.11
C MET A 1 5.26 -3.77 -19.03
N PHE A 2 4.84 -2.94 -18.09
CA PHE A 2 3.99 -3.40 -16.99
C PHE A 2 2.51 -3.22 -17.30
N GLU A 3 1.71 -4.19 -16.88
CA GLU A 3 0.25 -4.11 -16.95
C GLU A 3 -0.31 -4.15 -15.53
N ILE A 4 -1.34 -3.35 -15.27
CA ILE A 4 -2.00 -3.29 -13.96
C ILE A 4 -3.45 -3.69 -14.15
N ARG A 5 -3.91 -4.64 -13.33
CA ARG A 5 -5.31 -5.08 -13.35
C ARG A 5 -5.90 -5.12 -11.95
N LYS A 6 -7.22 -4.99 -11.87
CA LYS A 6 -7.93 -5.14 -10.61
C LYS A 6 -7.86 -6.60 -10.15
N ALA A 7 -7.55 -6.80 -8.86
CA ALA A 7 -7.52 -8.12 -8.26
C ALA A 7 -8.92 -8.61 -7.93
N THR A 8 -9.08 -9.92 -7.91
CA THR A 8 -10.31 -10.59 -7.47
C THR A 8 -10.01 -11.44 -6.24
N LEU A 9 -11.03 -12.04 -5.64
CA LEU A 9 -10.85 -12.94 -4.49
C LEU A 9 -9.96 -14.15 -4.83
N GLU A 10 -9.87 -14.53 -6.10
CA GLU A 10 -8.98 -15.60 -6.55
C GLU A 10 -7.50 -15.23 -6.45
N ASP A 11 -7.20 -13.94 -6.33
CA ASP A 11 -5.83 -13.44 -6.24
C ASP A 11 -5.30 -13.36 -4.80
N ILE A 12 -6.11 -13.71 -3.80
CA ILE A 12 -5.72 -13.56 -2.40
C ILE A 12 -4.43 -14.32 -2.06
N SER A 13 -4.30 -15.57 -2.52
CA SER A 13 -3.07 -16.35 -2.29
C SER A 13 -1.86 -15.66 -2.91
N LEU A 14 -2.00 -15.10 -4.10
CA LEU A 14 -0.92 -14.40 -4.77
C LEU A 14 -0.53 -13.13 -4.00
N ILE A 15 -1.50 -12.35 -3.55
CA ILE A 15 -1.23 -11.15 -2.76
C ILE A 15 -0.47 -11.51 -1.49
N ASN A 16 -0.89 -12.57 -0.80
CA ASN A 16 -0.19 -13.07 0.38
C ASN A 16 1.26 -13.45 0.06
N GLU A 17 1.49 -14.18 -1.03
CA GLU A 17 2.86 -14.55 -1.46
C GLU A 17 3.73 -13.33 -1.74
N LEU A 18 3.20 -12.36 -2.50
CA LEU A 18 3.93 -11.14 -2.82
C LEU A 18 4.27 -10.33 -1.57
N ALA A 19 3.33 -10.24 -0.65
CA ALA A 19 3.52 -9.52 0.60
C ALA A 19 4.63 -10.14 1.45
N TRP A 20 4.73 -11.47 1.50
CA TRP A 20 5.81 -12.16 2.21
C TRP A 20 7.19 -11.89 1.62
N ILE A 21 7.26 -11.51 0.35
CA ILE A 21 8.52 -11.10 -0.28
C ILE A 21 8.83 -9.64 0.04
N VAL A 22 7.88 -8.72 -0.21
CA VAL A 22 8.16 -7.29 -0.13
C VAL A 22 8.19 -6.75 1.29
N PHE A 23 7.33 -7.21 2.17
CA PHE A 23 7.16 -6.62 3.49
C PHE A 23 8.36 -6.88 4.41
N PRO A 24 8.82 -8.13 4.58
CA PRO A 24 10.03 -8.38 5.34
C PRO A 24 11.26 -7.72 4.73
N HIS A 25 11.39 -7.72 3.40
CA HIS A 25 12.50 -7.07 2.70
C HIS A 25 12.55 -5.56 3.03
N THR A 26 11.40 -4.91 3.10
CA THR A 26 11.31 -3.47 3.37
C THR A 26 11.51 -3.15 4.84
N TYR A 27 10.92 -3.93 5.75
CA TYR A 27 10.73 -3.51 7.13
C TYR A 27 11.54 -4.26 8.19
N ASN A 28 12.15 -5.41 7.88
CA ASN A 28 12.85 -6.20 8.90
C ASN A 28 13.95 -5.43 9.64
N LYS A 29 14.58 -4.48 8.98
CA LYS A 29 15.63 -3.64 9.59
C LYS A 29 15.09 -2.41 10.31
N MET A 30 13.84 -2.05 10.07
CA MET A 30 13.21 -0.84 10.61
C MET A 30 12.39 -1.10 11.85
N LEU A 31 11.84 -2.31 11.98
CA LEU A 31 10.88 -2.65 13.01
C LEU A 31 11.50 -3.54 14.08
N PRO A 32 10.98 -3.47 15.32
CA PRO A 32 11.42 -4.37 16.39
C PRO A 32 11.22 -5.85 16.01
N PRO A 33 12.00 -6.77 16.62
CA PRO A 33 11.81 -8.22 16.38
C PRO A 33 10.36 -8.65 16.62
N GLY A 34 9.84 -9.46 15.71
CA GLY A 34 8.48 -10.00 15.81
C GLY A 34 7.39 -9.10 15.24
N GLN A 35 7.66 -7.81 15.07
CA GLN A 35 6.63 -6.88 14.57
C GLN A 35 6.29 -7.15 13.11
N THR A 36 7.27 -7.48 12.28
CA THR A 36 7.03 -7.79 10.86
C THR A 36 6.08 -8.97 10.72
N GLU A 37 6.34 -10.06 11.45
CA GLU A 37 5.50 -11.25 11.42
C GLU A 37 4.10 -10.96 11.94
N TYR A 38 4.00 -10.17 13.01
CA TYR A 38 2.71 -9.76 13.56
C TYR A 38 1.91 -8.97 12.53
N MET A 39 2.54 -8.00 11.85
CA MET A 39 1.87 -7.19 10.85
C MET A 39 1.49 -8.00 9.63
N MET A 40 2.32 -8.97 9.23
CA MET A 40 2.00 -9.88 8.12
C MET A 40 0.71 -10.67 8.41
N GLU A 41 0.61 -11.26 9.60
CA GLU A 41 -0.59 -12.00 9.97
C GLU A 41 -1.82 -11.09 10.06
N TRP A 42 -1.64 -9.92 10.66
CA TRP A 42 -2.72 -8.95 10.83
C TRP A 42 -3.25 -8.40 9.51
N MET A 43 -2.36 -8.07 8.57
CA MET A 43 -2.75 -7.39 7.31
C MET A 43 -2.88 -8.33 6.12
N TYR A 44 -2.13 -9.42 6.10
CA TYR A 44 -1.95 -10.21 4.88
C TYR A 44 -2.31 -11.70 5.01
N SER A 45 -2.82 -12.16 6.14
CA SER A 45 -3.39 -13.50 6.18
C SER A 45 -4.51 -13.59 5.15
N GLU A 46 -4.77 -14.77 4.61
CA GLU A 46 -5.82 -14.92 3.60
C GLU A 46 -7.19 -14.52 4.16
N GLU A 47 -7.44 -14.80 5.43
CA GLU A 47 -8.65 -14.37 6.12
C GLU A 47 -8.75 -12.84 6.19
N SER A 48 -7.64 -12.16 6.55
CA SER A 48 -7.60 -10.70 6.60
C SER A 48 -7.81 -10.08 5.24
N LEU A 49 -7.15 -10.61 4.20
CA LEU A 49 -7.32 -10.13 2.83
C LEU A 49 -8.76 -10.30 2.35
N HIS A 50 -9.38 -11.43 2.64
CA HIS A 50 -10.77 -11.68 2.28
C HIS A 50 -11.70 -10.65 2.93
N LYS A 51 -11.51 -10.40 4.22
CA LYS A 51 -12.30 -9.39 4.96
C LYS A 51 -12.09 -7.99 4.37
N GLN A 52 -10.84 -7.61 4.09
CA GLN A 52 -10.53 -6.31 3.49
C GLN A 52 -11.27 -6.12 2.17
N MET A 53 -11.28 -7.12 1.31
CA MET A 53 -11.87 -7.03 -0.02
C MET A 53 -13.40 -7.16 -0.04
N THR A 54 -13.99 -7.84 0.94
CA THR A 54 -15.45 -8.09 0.97
C THR A 54 -16.19 -7.20 1.96
N GLN A 55 -15.56 -6.75 3.03
CA GLN A 55 -16.22 -6.00 4.12
C GLN A 55 -15.66 -4.60 4.31
N ASP A 56 -14.33 -4.44 4.20
CA ASP A 56 -13.67 -3.18 4.56
C ASP A 56 -13.51 -2.21 3.39
N GLY A 57 -13.93 -2.60 2.19
CA GLY A 57 -13.91 -1.73 1.01
C GLY A 57 -12.55 -1.54 0.36
N HIS A 58 -11.57 -2.39 0.65
CA HIS A 58 -10.28 -2.35 -0.03
C HIS A 58 -10.41 -2.82 -1.47
N ILE A 59 -9.79 -2.08 -2.38
CA ILE A 59 -9.67 -2.47 -3.79
C ILE A 59 -8.19 -2.68 -4.08
N TYR A 60 -7.84 -3.91 -4.45
CA TYR A 60 -6.47 -4.29 -4.78
C TYR A 60 -6.26 -4.27 -6.29
N TYR A 61 -5.06 -3.87 -6.68
CA TYR A 61 -4.59 -3.92 -8.07
C TYR A 61 -3.25 -4.64 -8.10
N LEU A 62 -3.07 -5.48 -9.10
CA LEU A 62 -1.83 -6.23 -9.30
C LEU A 62 -1.13 -5.74 -10.55
N ALA A 63 0.19 -5.60 -10.47
CA ALA A 63 1.02 -5.26 -11.62
C ALA A 63 1.80 -6.49 -12.07
N PHE A 64 1.89 -6.66 -13.39
CA PHE A 64 2.59 -7.76 -14.03
C PHE A 64 3.53 -7.25 -15.11
N LYS A 65 4.62 -7.96 -15.29
CA LYS A 65 5.45 -7.86 -16.48
C LYS A 65 5.32 -9.19 -17.24
N GLY A 66 4.54 -9.20 -18.34
CA GLY A 66 4.11 -10.46 -18.93
C GLY A 66 3.27 -11.24 -17.93
N ASP A 67 3.65 -12.49 -17.66
CA ASP A 67 2.96 -13.33 -16.68
C ASP A 67 3.56 -13.24 -15.27
N GLU A 68 4.62 -12.45 -15.09
CA GLU A 68 5.34 -12.35 -13.83
C GLU A 68 4.77 -11.24 -12.93
N PRO A 69 4.28 -11.58 -11.71
CA PRO A 69 3.82 -10.56 -10.78
C PRO A 69 4.97 -9.65 -10.36
N ALA A 70 4.73 -8.35 -10.36
CA ALA A 70 5.77 -7.35 -10.13
C ALA A 70 5.49 -6.42 -8.95
N GLY A 71 4.23 -6.27 -8.55
CA GLY A 71 3.85 -5.39 -7.46
C GLY A 71 2.36 -5.33 -7.27
N TYR A 72 1.93 -4.55 -6.28
CA TYR A 72 0.51 -4.38 -5.99
C TYR A 72 0.25 -3.07 -5.27
N LEU A 73 -1.01 -2.67 -5.28
CA LEU A 73 -1.50 -1.55 -4.47
C LEU A 73 -2.90 -1.85 -3.95
N SER A 74 -3.31 -1.13 -2.92
CA SER A 74 -4.67 -1.19 -2.41
C SER A 74 -5.14 0.20 -2.02
N ILE A 75 -6.37 0.55 -2.41
CA ILE A 75 -7.04 1.79 -2.04
C ILE A 75 -8.30 1.47 -1.26
N GLN A 76 -8.73 2.42 -0.40
CA GLN A 76 -9.90 2.26 0.43
C GLN A 76 -10.57 3.61 0.64
N PRO A 77 -11.91 3.72 0.47
CA PRO A 77 -12.62 4.92 0.93
C PRO A 77 -12.46 5.05 2.44
N GLU A 78 -12.03 6.21 2.92
CA GLU A 78 -11.78 6.45 4.36
C GLU A 78 -12.85 7.36 4.97
N ALA A 79 -13.20 8.43 4.25
CA ALA A 79 -14.19 9.40 4.67
C ALA A 79 -14.76 10.07 3.42
N GLU A 80 -15.72 10.98 3.59
CA GLU A 80 -16.21 11.76 2.47
C GLU A 80 -15.05 12.55 1.86
N HIS A 81 -14.87 12.41 0.56
CA HIS A 81 -13.78 13.04 -0.20
C HIS A 81 -12.36 12.66 0.26
N VAL A 82 -12.19 11.53 0.95
CA VAL A 82 -10.88 11.03 1.37
C VAL A 82 -10.75 9.54 1.02
N TYR A 83 -9.69 9.21 0.29
CA TYR A 83 -9.29 7.84 0.01
C TYR A 83 -7.93 7.56 0.62
N HIS A 84 -7.73 6.36 1.11
CA HIS A 84 -6.46 5.91 1.66
C HIS A 84 -5.77 4.95 0.69
N LEU A 85 -4.55 5.28 0.30
CA LEU A 85 -3.66 4.36 -0.39
C LEU A 85 -3.04 3.48 0.68
N GLN A 86 -3.66 2.34 0.93
CA GLN A 86 -3.30 1.47 2.05
C GLN A 86 -1.98 0.74 1.82
N LYS A 87 -1.75 0.33 0.57
CA LYS A 87 -0.57 -0.45 0.22
C LYS A 87 -0.10 -0.07 -1.17
N ILE A 88 1.21 0.05 -1.34
CA ILE A 88 1.85 0.23 -2.64
C ILE A 88 3.26 -0.35 -2.54
N TYR A 89 3.51 -1.44 -3.25
CA TYR A 89 4.77 -2.17 -3.18
C TYR A 89 5.20 -2.69 -4.52
N VAL A 90 6.52 -2.64 -4.76
CA VAL A 90 7.18 -3.20 -5.93
C VAL A 90 8.13 -4.29 -5.44
N LEU A 91 8.07 -5.47 -6.07
CA LEU A 91 9.01 -6.55 -5.75
C LEU A 91 10.45 -6.08 -5.95
N PRO A 92 11.39 -6.52 -5.12
CA PRO A 92 12.79 -6.08 -5.22
C PRO A 92 13.38 -6.23 -6.61
N HIS A 93 13.05 -7.31 -7.30
CA HIS A 93 13.52 -7.60 -8.66
C HIS A 93 13.09 -6.55 -9.70
N PHE A 94 11.98 -5.85 -9.45
CA PHE A 94 11.43 -4.86 -10.36
C PHE A 94 11.63 -3.42 -9.90
N GLN A 95 12.34 -3.19 -8.81
CA GLN A 95 12.64 -1.83 -8.35
C GLN A 95 13.60 -1.14 -9.33
N GLY A 96 13.49 0.19 -9.41
CA GLY A 96 14.30 0.97 -10.34
C GLY A 96 13.77 1.03 -11.77
N LEU A 97 12.63 0.41 -12.07
CA LEU A 97 12.02 0.39 -13.39
C LEU A 97 10.78 1.28 -13.50
N LYS A 98 10.63 2.22 -12.57
CA LYS A 98 9.52 3.21 -12.53
C LYS A 98 8.13 2.60 -12.28
N LEU A 99 8.05 1.35 -11.83
CA LEU A 99 6.77 0.72 -11.53
C LEU A 99 6.05 1.40 -10.36
N GLY A 100 6.79 1.88 -9.35
CA GLY A 100 6.18 2.62 -8.24
C GLY A 100 5.41 3.84 -8.70
N LYS A 101 5.94 4.59 -9.65
CA LYS A 101 5.27 5.75 -10.24
C LYS A 101 4.02 5.33 -11.02
N LEU A 102 4.10 4.24 -11.78
CA LEU A 102 2.94 3.70 -12.51
C LEU A 102 1.83 3.29 -11.55
N LEU A 103 2.17 2.59 -10.46
CA LEU A 103 1.21 2.18 -9.45
C LEU A 103 0.57 3.39 -8.75
N PHE A 104 1.38 4.37 -8.37
CA PHE A 104 0.89 5.58 -7.73
C PHE A 104 -0.10 6.33 -8.63
N ASN A 105 0.25 6.53 -9.89
CA ASN A 105 -0.62 7.18 -10.85
C ASN A 105 -1.89 6.36 -11.13
N HIS A 106 -1.79 5.04 -11.12
CA HIS A 106 -2.95 4.16 -11.26
C HIS A 106 -3.91 4.32 -10.08
N ALA A 107 -3.37 4.46 -8.86
CA ALA A 107 -4.20 4.71 -7.68
C ALA A 107 -5.00 6.02 -7.84
N ILE A 108 -4.34 7.09 -8.26
CA ILE A 108 -5.01 8.39 -8.50
C ILE A 108 -6.11 8.24 -9.55
N LYS A 109 -5.79 7.62 -10.68
CA LYS A 109 -6.76 7.40 -11.76
C LYS A 109 -7.96 6.61 -11.28
N SER A 110 -7.72 5.52 -10.55
CA SER A 110 -8.79 4.65 -10.04
C SER A 110 -9.68 5.39 -9.04
N ILE A 111 -9.09 6.19 -8.15
CA ILE A 111 -9.85 7.01 -7.21
C ILE A 111 -10.72 8.02 -7.96
N LYS A 112 -10.16 8.70 -8.96
CA LYS A 112 -10.91 9.69 -9.75
C LYS A 112 -12.06 9.07 -10.54
N GLU A 113 -11.92 7.83 -10.98
CA GLU A 113 -13.01 7.09 -11.65
C GLU A 113 -14.13 6.75 -10.67
N LEU A 114 -13.77 6.39 -9.43
CA LEU A 114 -14.75 6.07 -8.37
C LEU A 114 -15.37 7.33 -7.76
N HIS A 115 -14.62 8.41 -7.71
CA HIS A 115 -14.99 9.66 -7.06
C HIS A 115 -14.52 10.85 -7.90
N PRO A 116 -15.29 11.27 -8.92
CA PRO A 116 -14.88 12.34 -9.83
C PRO A 116 -14.72 13.71 -9.18
N GLU A 117 -15.37 13.96 -8.04
CA GLU A 117 -15.25 15.22 -7.33
C GLU A 117 -13.85 15.37 -6.68
N PRO A 118 -13.42 16.61 -6.39
CA PRO A 118 -12.16 16.82 -5.68
C PRO A 118 -12.12 16.03 -4.38
N CYS A 119 -10.99 15.36 -4.14
CA CYS A 119 -10.77 14.59 -2.92
C CYS A 119 -9.30 14.59 -2.55
N GLN A 120 -8.99 13.98 -1.42
CA GLN A 120 -7.61 13.82 -0.97
C GLN A 120 -7.25 12.34 -0.91
N MET A 121 -6.10 12.00 -1.47
CA MET A 121 -5.51 10.68 -1.30
C MET A 121 -4.48 10.76 -0.17
N ARG A 122 -4.62 9.90 0.83
CA ARG A 122 -3.72 9.83 1.98
C ARG A 122 -3.04 8.49 2.05
N LEU A 123 -1.89 8.44 2.71
CA LEU A 123 -1.21 7.19 3.04
C LEU A 123 -0.45 7.34 4.35
N ASN A 124 -0.18 6.19 4.97
CA ASN A 124 0.74 6.09 6.09
C ASN A 124 2.10 5.60 5.56
N VAL A 125 3.17 6.20 6.04
CA VAL A 125 4.53 5.76 5.73
C VAL A 125 5.36 5.79 7.01
N ASN A 126 6.10 4.70 7.27
CA ASN A 126 6.99 4.63 8.42
C ASN A 126 8.02 5.78 8.34
N ARG A 127 8.20 6.50 9.44
CA ARG A 127 9.12 7.66 9.48
C ARG A 127 10.56 7.29 9.15
N ASP A 128 10.96 6.06 9.43
CA ASP A 128 12.32 5.56 9.15
C ASP A 128 12.49 5.10 7.71
N ASN A 129 11.40 4.96 6.96
CA ASN A 129 11.46 4.61 5.56
C ASN A 129 11.69 5.87 4.71
N THR A 130 12.89 6.44 4.83
CA THR A 130 13.22 7.72 4.21
C THR A 130 13.13 7.67 2.69
N LYS A 131 13.48 6.54 2.09
CA LYS A 131 13.40 6.34 0.64
C LYS A 131 11.94 6.46 0.14
N ALA A 132 11.01 5.85 0.86
CA ALA A 132 9.60 5.95 0.51
C ALA A 132 9.05 7.37 0.75
N VAL A 133 9.42 8.00 1.87
CA VAL A 133 9.01 9.39 2.14
C VAL A 133 9.46 10.31 1.02
N GLU A 134 10.70 10.21 0.58
CA GLU A 134 11.23 11.01 -0.53
C GLU A 134 10.48 10.75 -1.83
N PHE A 135 10.16 9.47 -2.10
CA PHE A 135 9.37 9.10 -3.28
C PHE A 135 8.01 9.79 -3.27
N TYR A 136 7.29 9.72 -2.14
CA TYR A 136 5.97 10.35 -2.05
C TYR A 136 6.05 11.87 -2.15
N GLN A 137 7.07 12.48 -1.60
CA GLN A 137 7.31 13.92 -1.75
C GLN A 137 7.53 14.29 -3.23
N ARG A 138 8.33 13.50 -3.96
CA ARG A 138 8.53 13.72 -5.40
C ARG A 138 7.22 13.56 -6.19
N MET A 139 6.32 12.71 -5.72
CA MET A 139 5.00 12.54 -6.35
C MET A 139 4.02 13.66 -5.98
N GLY A 140 4.42 14.60 -5.16
CA GLY A 140 3.62 15.77 -4.80
C GLY A 140 2.90 15.68 -3.46
N MET A 141 3.10 14.60 -2.71
CA MET A 141 2.48 14.46 -1.39
C MET A 141 3.16 15.34 -0.35
N LYS A 142 2.38 15.75 0.64
CA LYS A 142 2.85 16.53 1.78
C LYS A 142 2.46 15.84 3.08
N LYS A 143 3.29 16.01 4.10
CA LYS A 143 2.98 15.50 5.44
C LYS A 143 1.80 16.30 6.00
N VAL A 144 0.74 15.60 6.39
CA VAL A 144 -0.45 16.20 7.00
C VAL A 144 -0.59 15.85 8.47
N PHE A 145 0.03 14.77 8.93
CA PHE A 145 0.01 14.35 10.32
C PHE A 145 1.19 13.42 10.61
N GLU A 146 1.58 13.31 11.88
CA GLU A 146 2.48 12.24 12.33
C GLU A 146 2.04 11.73 13.69
N GLY A 147 2.27 10.45 13.95
CA GLY A 147 1.86 9.83 15.19
C GLY A 147 2.44 8.44 15.38
N ASP A 148 2.24 7.93 16.58
CA ASP A 148 2.57 6.58 16.96
C ASP A 148 1.24 5.85 17.15
N PHE A 149 0.96 4.91 16.24
CA PHE A 149 -0.33 4.20 16.22
C PHE A 149 -0.17 2.82 16.86
N GLU A 150 -0.93 2.54 17.88
CA GLU A 150 -0.96 1.21 18.50
C GLU A 150 -1.66 0.23 17.57
N ILE A 151 -1.02 -0.92 17.32
CA ILE A 151 -1.57 -1.96 16.45
C ILE A 151 -1.79 -3.29 17.19
N GLY A 152 -1.62 -3.29 18.53
CA GLY A 152 -1.78 -4.48 19.37
C GLY A 152 -0.45 -5.11 19.73
N GLN A 153 -0.46 -5.99 20.73
CA GLN A 153 0.73 -6.73 21.22
C GLN A 153 1.89 -5.82 21.66
N GLY A 154 1.61 -4.55 21.98
CA GLY A 154 2.64 -3.58 22.34
C GLY A 154 3.39 -2.98 21.16
N TYR A 155 3.03 -3.32 19.94
CA TYR A 155 3.68 -2.78 18.75
C TYR A 155 3.08 -1.44 18.34
N LEU A 156 3.93 -0.60 17.72
CA LEU A 156 3.54 0.73 17.23
C LEU A 156 3.88 0.86 15.75
N MET A 157 3.02 1.59 15.03
CA MET A 157 3.35 2.14 13.71
C MET A 157 3.73 3.59 13.92
N THR A 158 5.01 3.92 13.72
CA THR A 158 5.55 5.29 13.88
C THR A 158 5.57 5.96 12.52
N ASP A 159 4.45 6.59 12.16
CA ASP A 159 4.19 6.99 10.80
C ASP A 159 4.04 8.49 10.61
N TYR A 160 4.35 8.94 9.39
CA TYR A 160 3.75 10.14 8.81
C TYR A 160 2.48 9.73 8.07
N ILE A 161 1.46 10.57 8.14
CA ILE A 161 0.36 10.52 7.19
C ILE A 161 0.63 11.59 6.14
N MET A 162 0.71 11.17 4.89
CA MET A 162 0.93 12.07 3.75
C MET A 162 -0.35 12.20 2.95
N GLY A 163 -0.57 13.35 2.34
CA GLY A 163 -1.76 13.64 1.57
C GLY A 163 -1.47 14.34 0.26
N LEU A 164 -2.35 14.11 -0.70
CA LEU A 164 -2.32 14.73 -2.02
C LEU A 164 -3.75 15.09 -2.43
N ASP A 165 -3.97 16.36 -2.77
CA ASP A 165 -5.25 16.78 -3.34
C ASP A 165 -5.32 16.36 -4.81
N ILE A 166 -6.40 15.69 -5.16
CA ILE A 166 -6.59 15.15 -6.51
C ILE A 166 -7.98 15.46 -7.06
#